data_770e4fc32edc8b86eea1ad0e9a8a4969
#
_entry.id   770e4fc32edc8b86eea1ad0e9a8a4969
#
_cell.length_a   1.000
_cell.length_b   1.000
_cell.length_c   1.000
_cell.angle_alpha   90.00
_cell.angle_beta   90.00
_cell.angle_gamma   90.00
#
_symmetry.space_group_name_H-M   'P 1'
#
loop_
_entity.id
_entity.type
_entity.pdbx_description
1 polymer ?
#
loop_
_entity_poly.entity_id
_entity_poly.type
_entity_poly.pdbx_seq_one_letter_code
_entity_poly.pdbx_strand_id
1 'polypeptide(L)'
;VTVTAQAVTATIPTSAIADALTFTADGPTLKPVLDGGVLHRSIRKELKPIETKGRDATFKIRRGKPKVVPSKVGSGVSDEELSTAVAGVLDAPAAERAVTVAVGVREPELTTEQAQALGVTEKLSSFTQYFPYAAYRVQNIGQAARRVNGTLLMPGDTFSMNDTILERTEANGYTVGFVVGEGGVFD
;
A
#
# COMPACT_ATOMS: atom_id res chain seq x y z
N VAL A 1 -3.48 13.85 20.35
CA VAL A 1 -4.44 12.82 20.79
C VAL A 1 -3.70 11.58 21.20
N THR A 2 -4.02 11.03 22.37
CA THR A 2 -3.46 9.76 22.84
C THR A 2 -4.37 8.62 22.37
N VAL A 3 -3.76 7.62 21.73
CA VAL A 3 -4.45 6.43 21.21
C VAL A 3 -3.95 5.21 21.95
N THR A 4 -4.86 4.44 22.53
CA THR A 4 -4.56 3.16 23.16
C THR A 4 -5.16 2.02 22.34
N ALA A 5 -4.32 1.05 22.00
CA ALA A 5 -4.74 -0.16 21.28
C ALA A 5 -4.12 -1.36 21.99
N GLN A 6 -4.93 -2.21 22.63
CA GLN A 6 -4.45 -3.29 23.50
C GLN A 6 -3.47 -2.77 24.57
N ALA A 7 -2.24 -3.26 24.58
CA ALA A 7 -1.19 -2.86 25.52
C ALA A 7 -0.28 -1.73 25.00
N VAL A 8 -0.60 -1.16 23.84
CA VAL A 8 0.21 -0.10 23.20
C VAL A 8 -0.50 1.23 23.33
N THR A 9 0.26 2.25 23.72
CA THR A 9 -0.18 3.65 23.74
C THR A 9 0.69 4.45 22.79
N ALA A 10 0.07 5.20 21.90
CA ALA A 10 0.71 6.05 20.91
C ALA A 10 0.15 7.49 21.00
N THR A 11 0.93 8.47 20.58
CA THR A 11 0.48 9.87 20.54
C THR A 11 0.48 10.38 19.11
N ILE A 12 -0.69 10.74 18.60
CA ILE A 12 -0.84 11.43 17.32
C ILE A 12 -0.52 12.91 17.54
N PRO A 13 0.54 13.44 16.89
CA PRO A 13 0.91 14.84 17.02
C PRO A 13 -0.11 15.75 16.31
N THR A 14 -0.23 16.98 16.74
CA THR A 14 -1.16 17.96 16.13
C THR A 14 -0.87 18.19 14.64
N SER A 15 0.41 18.14 14.23
CA SER A 15 0.78 18.25 12.82
C SER A 15 0.15 17.13 11.98
N ALA A 16 0.18 15.88 12.45
CA ALA A 16 -0.44 14.77 11.74
C ALA A 16 -1.96 14.87 11.66
N ILE A 17 -2.60 15.46 12.68
CA ILE A 17 -4.04 15.75 12.64
C ILE A 17 -4.32 16.82 11.58
N ALA A 18 -3.50 17.87 11.50
CA ALA A 18 -3.63 18.91 10.49
C ALA A 18 -3.43 18.35 9.07
N ASP A 19 -2.42 17.48 8.87
CA ASP A 19 -2.14 16.82 7.60
C ASP A 19 -3.26 15.85 7.18
N ALA A 20 -3.96 15.25 8.15
CA ALA A 20 -5.08 14.34 7.92
C ALA A 20 -6.40 15.06 7.65
N LEU A 21 -6.52 16.35 7.99
CA LEU A 21 -7.76 17.07 7.92
C LEU A 21 -8.09 17.45 6.48
N THR A 22 -9.23 16.99 6.01
CA THR A 22 -9.84 17.34 4.73
C THR A 22 -11.25 17.83 4.93
N PHE A 23 -11.86 18.43 3.91
CA PHE A 23 -13.23 18.90 3.96
C PHE A 23 -14.03 18.31 2.81
N THR A 24 -15.19 17.77 3.12
CA THR A 24 -16.15 17.30 2.13
C THR A 24 -17.38 18.20 2.10
N ALA A 25 -17.91 18.46 0.91
CA ALA A 25 -19.14 19.23 0.76
C ALA A 25 -20.35 18.40 1.22
N ASP A 26 -21.17 18.98 2.08
CA ASP A 26 -22.46 18.42 2.49
C ASP A 26 -23.55 19.50 2.31
N GLY A 27 -24.08 19.57 1.09
CA GLY A 27 -24.95 20.66 0.70
C GLY A 27 -24.22 22.00 0.74
N PRO A 28 -24.74 23.02 1.45
CA PRO A 28 -24.11 24.33 1.59
C PRO A 28 -23.00 24.39 2.66
N THR A 29 -22.73 23.29 3.37
CA THR A 29 -21.75 23.22 4.46
C THR A 29 -20.57 22.37 4.11
N LEU A 30 -19.42 22.65 4.75
CA LEU A 30 -18.22 21.81 4.69
C LEU A 30 -18.13 21.00 5.97
N LYS A 31 -18.04 19.67 5.83
CA LYS A 31 -17.78 18.78 6.97
C LYS A 31 -16.28 18.43 7.02
N PRO A 32 -15.62 18.60 8.18
CA PRO A 32 -14.26 18.12 8.37
C PRO A 32 -14.26 16.59 8.39
N VAL A 33 -13.30 16.01 7.68
CA VAL A 33 -13.06 14.56 7.64
C VAL A 33 -11.58 14.34 7.87
N LEU A 34 -11.25 13.34 8.67
CA LEU A 34 -9.87 12.94 8.92
C LEU A 34 -9.49 11.73 8.04
N ASP A 35 -8.36 11.82 7.34
CA ASP A 35 -7.76 10.68 6.67
C ASP A 35 -7.10 9.75 7.72
N GLY A 36 -7.76 8.63 7.99
CA GLY A 36 -7.29 7.64 8.95
C GLY A 36 -5.95 7.02 8.57
N GLY A 37 -5.65 6.89 7.29
CA GLY A 37 -4.37 6.39 6.81
C GLY A 37 -3.20 7.35 7.09
N VAL A 38 -3.45 8.68 7.09
CA VAL A 38 -2.46 9.68 7.52
C VAL A 38 -2.22 9.56 9.02
N LEU A 39 -3.29 9.49 9.82
CA LEU A 39 -3.21 9.32 11.27
C LEU A 39 -2.44 8.04 11.63
N HIS A 40 -2.80 6.92 11.01
CA HIS A 40 -2.17 5.62 11.23
C HIS A 40 -0.68 5.62 10.89
N ARG A 41 -0.30 6.25 9.78
CA ARG A 41 1.12 6.40 9.41
C ARG A 41 1.92 7.14 10.47
N SER A 42 1.33 8.12 11.15
CA SER A 42 2.00 8.94 12.17
C SER A 42 2.39 8.15 13.42
N ILE A 43 1.63 7.10 13.75
CA ILE A 43 1.84 6.24 14.94
C ILE A 43 2.20 4.79 14.59
N ARG A 44 2.59 4.54 13.33
CA ARG A 44 2.89 3.19 12.82
C ARG A 44 4.03 2.50 13.58
N LYS A 45 5.00 3.26 14.08
CA LYS A 45 6.15 2.70 14.80
C LYS A 45 5.71 2.09 16.13
N GLU A 46 4.83 2.80 16.81
CA GLU A 46 4.27 2.43 18.11
C GLU A 46 3.33 1.22 17.96
N LEU A 47 2.51 1.19 16.90
CA LEU A 47 1.57 0.10 16.64
C LEU A 47 2.24 -1.19 16.13
N LYS A 48 3.47 -1.12 15.65
CA LYS A 48 4.18 -2.27 15.07
C LYS A 48 4.18 -3.55 15.94
N PRO A 49 4.24 -3.50 17.29
CA PRO A 49 4.21 -4.71 18.12
C PRO A 49 2.88 -5.48 18.07
N ILE A 50 1.77 -4.78 17.80
CA ILE A 50 0.40 -5.35 17.81
C ILE A 50 -0.20 -5.52 16.41
N GLU A 51 0.49 -5.01 15.40
CA GLU A 51 0.07 -5.12 14.01
C GLU A 51 0.88 -6.18 13.26
N THR A 52 0.19 -7.02 12.52
CA THR A 52 0.80 -7.95 11.59
C THR A 52 0.36 -7.64 10.16
N LYS A 53 1.32 -7.59 9.25
CA LYS A 53 1.02 -7.35 7.84
C LYS A 53 0.35 -8.58 7.24
N GLY A 54 -0.88 -8.41 6.77
CA GLY A 54 -1.53 -9.36 5.89
C GLY A 54 -0.82 -9.45 4.53
N ARG A 55 -1.11 -10.46 3.77
CA ARG A 55 -0.62 -10.65 2.41
C ARG A 55 -1.65 -11.40 1.59
N ASP A 56 -1.92 -10.89 0.40
CA ASP A 56 -2.77 -11.56 -0.57
C ASP A 56 -2.14 -12.86 -1.06
N ALA A 57 -3.00 -13.79 -1.45
CA ALA A 57 -2.56 -14.94 -2.22
C ALA A 57 -1.98 -14.49 -3.56
N THR A 58 -1.00 -15.20 -4.05
CA THR A 58 -0.37 -14.89 -5.34
C THR A 58 0.06 -16.20 -6.02
N PHE A 59 0.65 -16.09 -7.20
CA PHE A 59 1.12 -17.25 -7.94
C PHE A 59 2.63 -17.21 -8.14
N LYS A 60 3.26 -18.37 -8.06
CA LYS A 60 4.66 -18.56 -8.44
C LYS A 60 4.78 -19.73 -9.39
N ILE A 61 5.61 -19.57 -10.43
CA ILE A 61 5.93 -20.67 -11.33
C ILE A 61 6.98 -21.57 -10.65
N ARG A 62 6.63 -22.83 -10.45
CA ARG A 62 7.53 -23.85 -9.93
C ARG A 62 7.54 -25.05 -10.88
N ARG A 63 8.70 -25.40 -11.39
CA ARG A 63 8.87 -26.51 -12.38
C ARG A 63 7.92 -26.34 -13.57
N GLY A 64 7.82 -25.11 -14.10
CA GLY A 64 6.97 -24.80 -15.25
C GLY A 64 5.46 -24.69 -14.98
N LYS A 65 5.00 -24.93 -13.74
CA LYS A 65 3.58 -24.86 -13.37
C LYS A 65 3.32 -23.76 -12.36
N PRO A 66 2.19 -23.02 -12.49
CA PRO A 66 1.74 -22.09 -11.47
C PRO A 66 1.43 -22.84 -10.16
N LYS A 67 1.78 -22.24 -9.05
CA LYS A 67 1.43 -22.69 -7.71
C LYS A 67 0.94 -21.50 -6.91
N VAL A 68 -0.19 -21.64 -6.24
CA VAL A 68 -0.70 -20.64 -5.32
C VAL A 68 0.28 -20.50 -4.15
N VAL A 69 0.64 -19.26 -3.86
CA VAL A 69 1.29 -18.87 -2.61
C VAL A 69 0.18 -18.42 -1.68
N PRO A 70 0.00 -19.07 -0.52
CA PRO A 70 -1.11 -18.77 0.36
C PRO A 70 -1.13 -17.32 0.83
N SER A 71 -2.33 -16.78 0.99
CA SER A 71 -2.58 -15.53 1.69
C SER A 71 -2.20 -15.64 3.17
N LYS A 72 -2.04 -14.51 3.80
CA LYS A 72 -1.85 -14.42 5.24
C LYS A 72 -2.77 -13.34 5.77
N VAL A 73 -3.59 -13.69 6.73
CA VAL A 73 -4.41 -12.74 7.47
C VAL A 73 -3.50 -11.82 8.29
N GLY A 74 -3.80 -10.53 8.27
CA GLY A 74 -3.14 -9.53 9.09
C GLY A 74 -3.96 -9.19 10.33
N SER A 75 -3.40 -8.35 11.16
CA SER A 75 -4.11 -7.68 12.26
C SER A 75 -3.66 -6.24 12.36
N GLY A 76 -4.52 -5.36 12.81
CA GLY A 76 -4.17 -3.95 12.97
C GLY A 76 -5.36 -3.09 13.33
N VAL A 77 -5.07 -1.83 13.64
CA VAL A 77 -6.08 -0.81 13.87
C VAL A 77 -6.69 -0.38 12.55
N SER A 78 -8.01 -0.34 12.46
CA SER A 78 -8.72 0.16 11.28
C SER A 78 -8.49 1.66 11.10
N ASP A 79 -8.18 2.10 9.88
CA ASP A 79 -8.02 3.52 9.54
C ASP A 79 -9.33 4.29 9.75
N GLU A 80 -10.48 3.66 9.44
CA GLU A 80 -11.80 4.23 9.64
C GLU A 80 -12.15 4.38 11.14
N GLU A 81 -11.90 3.34 11.94
CA GLU A 81 -12.12 3.39 13.38
C GLU A 81 -11.22 4.44 14.04
N LEU A 82 -9.95 4.51 13.63
CA LEU A 82 -9.00 5.50 14.13
C LEU A 82 -9.44 6.93 13.80
N SER A 83 -9.84 7.20 12.55
CA SER A 83 -10.32 8.54 12.15
C SER A 83 -11.57 8.93 12.89
N THR A 84 -12.53 8.03 13.06
CA THR A 84 -13.78 8.28 13.79
C THR A 84 -13.52 8.54 15.27
N ALA A 85 -12.70 7.70 15.91
CA ALA A 85 -12.36 7.86 17.32
C ALA A 85 -11.63 9.18 17.59
N VAL A 86 -10.64 9.53 16.76
CA VAL A 86 -9.89 10.79 16.89
C VAL A 86 -10.79 11.99 16.65
N ALA A 87 -11.64 11.97 15.61
CA ALA A 87 -12.58 13.06 15.32
C ALA A 87 -13.51 13.33 16.51
N GLY A 88 -13.97 12.28 17.19
CA GLY A 88 -14.89 12.38 18.33
C GLY A 88 -14.32 13.10 19.56
N VAL A 89 -13.00 13.29 19.65
CA VAL A 89 -12.35 13.93 20.81
C VAL A 89 -11.63 15.24 20.49
N LEU A 90 -11.69 15.73 19.25
CA LEU A 90 -10.97 16.96 18.87
C LEU A 90 -11.49 18.20 19.58
N ASP A 91 -12.79 18.24 19.87
CA ASP A 91 -13.43 19.36 20.55
C ASP A 91 -13.25 19.32 22.10
N ALA A 92 -12.75 18.19 22.62
CA ALA A 92 -12.52 18.04 24.05
C ALA A 92 -11.28 18.82 24.51
N PRO A 93 -11.19 19.17 25.83
CA PRO A 93 -9.97 19.71 26.39
C PRO A 93 -8.75 18.82 26.14
N ALA A 94 -7.58 19.41 25.99
CA ALA A 94 -6.35 18.68 25.61
C ALA A 94 -6.04 17.47 26.51
N ALA A 95 -6.34 17.57 27.80
CA ALA A 95 -6.15 16.50 28.79
C ALA A 95 -7.10 15.30 28.60
N GLU A 96 -8.23 15.51 27.94
CA GLU A 96 -9.27 14.50 27.72
C GLU A 96 -9.20 13.86 26.30
N ARG A 97 -8.26 14.30 25.45
CA ARG A 97 -8.10 13.78 24.09
C ARG A 97 -7.41 12.42 24.08
N ALA A 98 -8.09 11.43 24.64
CA ALA A 98 -7.64 10.04 24.67
C ALA A 98 -8.72 9.13 24.10
N VAL A 99 -8.32 8.18 23.25
CA VAL A 99 -9.21 7.21 22.62
C VAL A 99 -8.66 5.79 22.74
N THR A 100 -9.56 4.83 22.80
CA THR A 100 -9.21 3.41 22.69
C THR A 100 -9.76 2.87 21.39
N VAL A 101 -8.93 2.16 20.64
CA VAL A 101 -9.29 1.54 19.36
C VAL A 101 -9.02 0.04 19.41
N ALA A 102 -9.82 -0.73 18.69
CA ALA A 102 -9.66 -2.17 18.61
C ALA A 102 -8.55 -2.56 17.63
N VAL A 103 -7.88 -3.68 17.89
CA VAL A 103 -7.04 -4.36 16.91
C VAL A 103 -7.89 -5.45 16.27
N GLY A 104 -8.29 -5.20 15.05
CA GLY A 104 -9.12 -6.11 14.25
C GLY A 104 -8.31 -7.02 13.34
N VAL A 105 -9.01 -7.97 12.75
CA VAL A 105 -8.49 -8.83 11.69
C VAL A 105 -8.46 -8.01 10.38
N ARG A 106 -7.34 -8.08 9.65
CA ARG A 106 -7.22 -7.52 8.29
C ARG A 106 -7.18 -8.67 7.30
N GLU A 107 -8.34 -8.95 6.70
CA GLU A 107 -8.45 -9.97 5.67
C GLU A 107 -7.64 -9.56 4.42
N PRO A 108 -7.02 -10.52 3.72
CA PRO A 108 -6.41 -10.26 2.42
C PRO A 108 -7.48 -9.97 1.37
N GLU A 109 -7.16 -9.11 0.40
CA GLU A 109 -8.05 -8.82 -0.74
C GLU A 109 -8.27 -10.06 -1.63
N LEU A 110 -7.23 -10.89 -1.74
CA LEU A 110 -7.29 -12.19 -2.40
C LEU A 110 -6.93 -13.29 -1.41
N THR A 111 -7.91 -14.11 -1.01
CA THR A 111 -7.66 -15.26 -0.14
C THR A 111 -7.05 -16.43 -0.90
N THR A 112 -6.52 -17.40 -0.18
CA THR A 112 -5.97 -18.63 -0.76
C THR A 112 -7.04 -19.40 -1.54
N GLU A 113 -8.24 -19.49 -0.99
CA GLU A 113 -9.39 -20.17 -1.59
C GLU A 113 -9.85 -19.50 -2.87
N GLN A 114 -9.94 -18.17 -2.86
CA GLN A 114 -10.25 -17.38 -4.05
C GLN A 114 -9.19 -17.56 -5.13
N ALA A 115 -7.91 -17.50 -4.77
CA ALA A 115 -6.81 -17.72 -5.72
C ALA A 115 -6.85 -19.14 -6.32
N GLN A 116 -7.21 -20.17 -5.54
CA GLN A 116 -7.39 -21.53 -6.05
C GLN A 116 -8.58 -21.63 -7.01
N ALA A 117 -9.67 -20.92 -6.70
CA ALA A 117 -10.88 -20.90 -7.51
C ALA A 117 -10.69 -20.22 -8.89
N LEU A 118 -9.66 -19.37 -9.04
CA LEU A 118 -9.30 -18.76 -10.34
C LEU A 118 -8.84 -19.79 -11.37
N GLY A 119 -8.49 -21.01 -10.98
CA GLY A 119 -8.13 -22.08 -11.91
C GLY A 119 -6.87 -21.82 -12.73
N VAL A 120 -5.92 -21.04 -12.23
CA VAL A 120 -4.64 -20.77 -12.92
C VAL A 120 -3.79 -22.03 -12.94
N THR A 121 -3.74 -22.71 -14.08
CA THR A 121 -3.15 -24.05 -14.20
C THR A 121 -1.90 -24.13 -15.05
N GLU A 122 -1.68 -23.15 -15.94
CA GLU A 122 -0.57 -23.22 -16.90
C GLU A 122 0.17 -21.90 -17.07
N LYS A 123 1.40 -21.99 -17.55
CA LYS A 123 2.22 -20.85 -17.96
C LYS A 123 2.05 -20.63 -19.45
N LEU A 124 1.39 -19.54 -19.83
CA LEU A 124 1.10 -19.26 -21.26
C LEU A 124 2.35 -18.87 -22.05
N SER A 125 3.23 -18.08 -21.48
CA SER A 125 4.39 -17.56 -22.22
C SER A 125 5.59 -17.29 -21.30
N SER A 126 6.73 -17.11 -21.93
CA SER A 126 7.99 -16.71 -21.28
C SER A 126 8.87 -16.01 -22.30
N PHE A 127 9.41 -14.87 -21.91
CA PHE A 127 10.33 -14.10 -22.73
C PHE A 127 11.55 -13.68 -21.89
N THR A 128 12.73 -13.69 -22.49
CA THR A 128 13.96 -13.22 -21.85
C THR A 128 14.64 -12.22 -22.76
N GLN A 129 14.93 -11.05 -22.24
CA GLN A 129 15.66 -10.00 -22.95
C GLN A 129 16.99 -9.73 -22.25
N TYR A 130 18.04 -9.63 -23.04
CA TYR A 130 19.37 -9.20 -22.59
C TYR A 130 19.59 -7.74 -22.96
N PHE A 131 20.22 -7.00 -22.10
CA PHE A 131 20.62 -5.61 -22.34
C PHE A 131 22.06 -5.37 -21.88
N PRO A 132 22.81 -4.45 -22.52
CA PRO A 132 24.15 -4.09 -22.07
C PRO A 132 24.12 -3.60 -20.62
N TYR A 133 25.07 -4.06 -19.83
CA TYR A 133 25.17 -3.70 -18.42
C TYR A 133 25.35 -2.18 -18.27
N ALA A 134 24.54 -1.61 -17.38
CA ALA A 134 24.72 -0.30 -16.78
C ALA A 134 24.00 -0.30 -15.43
N ALA A 135 24.60 0.25 -14.40
CA ALA A 135 24.04 0.23 -13.04
C ALA A 135 22.62 0.81 -12.98
N TYR A 136 22.38 1.95 -13.63
CA TYR A 136 21.06 2.57 -13.68
C TYR A 136 20.02 1.68 -14.39
N ARG A 137 20.41 0.94 -15.46
CA ARG A 137 19.49 0.01 -16.13
C ARG A 137 19.09 -1.13 -15.22
N VAL A 138 20.04 -1.72 -14.51
CA VAL A 138 19.76 -2.80 -13.54
C VAL A 138 18.81 -2.30 -12.47
N GLN A 139 19.03 -1.10 -11.94
CA GLN A 139 18.15 -0.50 -10.93
C GLN A 139 16.76 -0.21 -11.50
N ASN A 140 16.68 0.53 -12.60
CA ASN A 140 15.40 1.02 -13.13
C ASN A 140 14.53 -0.11 -13.72
N ILE A 141 15.14 -1.01 -14.51
CA ILE A 141 14.43 -2.19 -15.05
C ILE A 141 14.02 -3.13 -13.91
N GLY A 142 14.93 -3.36 -12.95
CA GLY A 142 14.65 -4.18 -11.78
C GLY A 142 13.53 -3.60 -10.91
N GLN A 143 13.47 -2.28 -10.75
CA GLN A 143 12.40 -1.62 -10.01
C GLN A 143 11.04 -1.76 -10.73
N ALA A 144 10.99 -1.48 -12.03
CA ALA A 144 9.79 -1.67 -12.83
C ALA A 144 9.31 -3.14 -12.80
N ALA A 145 10.23 -4.08 -12.98
CA ALA A 145 9.93 -5.50 -12.92
C ALA A 145 9.37 -5.94 -11.55
N ARG A 146 9.92 -5.43 -10.44
CA ARG A 146 9.39 -5.70 -9.09
C ARG A 146 7.96 -5.21 -8.91
N ARG A 147 7.62 -4.05 -9.48
CA ARG A 147 6.28 -3.48 -9.38
C ARG A 147 5.24 -4.23 -10.21
N VAL A 148 5.63 -4.70 -11.39
CA VAL A 148 4.75 -5.49 -12.28
C VAL A 148 4.62 -6.93 -11.81
N ASN A 149 5.64 -7.46 -11.16
CA ASN A 149 5.66 -8.86 -10.78
C ASN A 149 4.58 -9.19 -9.73
N GLY A 150 3.74 -10.15 -10.07
CA GLY A 150 2.63 -10.58 -9.21
C GLY A 150 1.31 -9.86 -9.49
N THR A 151 1.26 -8.94 -10.47
CA THR A 151 -0.01 -8.35 -10.89
C THR A 151 -0.95 -9.45 -11.36
N LEU A 152 -2.16 -9.48 -10.81
CA LEU A 152 -3.24 -10.34 -11.22
C LEU A 152 -4.23 -9.52 -12.05
N LEU A 153 -4.60 -10.05 -13.20
CA LEU A 153 -5.62 -9.47 -14.06
C LEU A 153 -6.80 -10.42 -14.17
N MET A 154 -7.98 -9.94 -13.82
CA MET A 154 -9.22 -10.66 -13.98
C MET A 154 -9.78 -10.43 -15.40
N PRO A 155 -10.65 -11.31 -15.90
CA PRO A 155 -11.32 -11.06 -17.16
C PRO A 155 -12.03 -9.70 -17.18
N GLY A 156 -11.67 -8.86 -18.16
CA GLY A 156 -12.21 -7.50 -18.29
C GLY A 156 -11.35 -6.40 -17.65
N ASP A 157 -10.33 -6.74 -16.87
CA ASP A 157 -9.42 -5.75 -16.28
C ASP A 157 -8.56 -5.06 -17.34
N THR A 158 -8.24 -3.81 -17.08
CA THR A 158 -7.26 -3.04 -17.87
C THR A 158 -5.96 -2.91 -17.10
N PHE A 159 -4.84 -3.29 -17.71
CA PHE A 159 -3.52 -3.11 -17.15
C PHE A 159 -2.87 -1.82 -17.68
N SER A 160 -2.62 -0.88 -16.78
CA SER A 160 -1.81 0.30 -17.08
C SER A 160 -0.39 0.10 -16.58
N MET A 161 0.56 0.01 -17.52
CA MET A 161 1.99 -0.09 -17.17
C MET A 161 2.45 1.12 -16.38
N ASN A 162 2.09 2.34 -16.81
CA ASN A 162 2.55 3.57 -16.16
C ASN A 162 2.03 3.69 -14.72
N ASP A 163 0.74 3.37 -14.49
CA ASP A 163 0.19 3.41 -13.14
C ASP A 163 0.83 2.36 -12.22
N THR A 164 1.13 1.18 -12.78
CA THR A 164 1.77 0.09 -12.02
C THR A 164 3.23 0.40 -11.66
N ILE A 165 4.02 0.91 -12.59
CA ILE A 165 5.43 1.21 -12.33
C ILE A 165 5.63 2.55 -11.64
N LEU A 166 4.60 3.41 -11.60
CA LEU A 166 4.58 4.77 -11.07
C LEU A 166 5.55 5.71 -11.83
N GLU A 167 5.55 6.97 -11.42
CA GLU A 167 6.50 7.96 -11.93
C GLU A 167 7.95 7.55 -11.62
N ARG A 168 8.86 7.74 -12.57
CA ARG A 168 10.26 7.30 -12.48
C ARG A 168 11.11 8.28 -11.70
N THR A 169 10.79 8.46 -10.42
CA THR A 169 11.50 9.34 -9.47
C THR A 169 12.36 8.54 -8.50
N GLU A 170 13.32 9.20 -7.86
CA GLU A 170 14.13 8.60 -6.80
C GLU A 170 13.27 8.14 -5.61
N ALA A 171 12.23 8.92 -5.27
CA ALA A 171 11.27 8.56 -4.23
C ALA A 171 10.56 7.23 -4.51
N ASN A 172 10.36 6.89 -5.79
CA ASN A 172 9.80 5.63 -6.25
C ASN A 172 10.85 4.53 -6.48
N GLY A 173 12.12 4.78 -6.13
CA GLY A 173 13.21 3.81 -6.21
C GLY A 173 13.91 3.72 -7.56
N TYR A 174 13.69 4.70 -8.43
CA TYR A 174 14.40 4.84 -9.69
C TYR A 174 15.63 5.74 -9.54
N THR A 175 16.54 5.68 -10.49
CA THR A 175 17.71 6.55 -10.54
C THR A 175 17.80 7.22 -11.92
N VAL A 176 18.57 8.28 -11.99
CA VAL A 176 18.86 8.98 -13.26
C VAL A 176 19.48 8.01 -14.26
N GLY A 177 19.04 8.09 -15.50
CA GLY A 177 19.52 7.28 -16.60
C GLY A 177 19.57 8.10 -17.88
N PHE A 178 20.20 7.55 -18.90
CA PHE A 178 20.25 8.20 -20.20
C PHE A 178 19.06 7.78 -21.06
N VAL A 179 18.47 8.73 -21.73
CA VAL A 179 17.41 8.53 -22.72
C VAL A 179 18.00 8.88 -24.09
N VAL A 180 17.66 8.05 -25.08
CA VAL A 180 17.99 8.39 -26.48
C VAL A 180 16.96 9.43 -26.94
N GLY A 181 17.38 10.67 -27.07
CA GLY A 181 16.56 11.75 -27.59
C GLY A 181 16.43 11.72 -29.12
N GLU A 182 15.73 12.69 -29.66
CA GLU A 182 15.54 12.86 -31.09
C GLU A 182 16.90 13.05 -31.80
N GLY A 183 17.15 12.31 -32.89
CA GLY A 183 18.43 12.33 -33.57
C GLY A 183 19.52 11.39 -32.99
N GLY A 184 19.19 10.55 -31.99
CA GLY A 184 20.14 9.59 -31.42
C GLY A 184 21.13 10.18 -30.40
N VAL A 185 20.86 11.39 -29.92
CA VAL A 185 21.65 12.05 -28.88
C VAL A 185 21.22 11.52 -27.51
N PHE A 186 22.21 11.24 -26.64
CA PHE A 186 21.94 10.86 -25.25
C PHE A 186 21.75 12.12 -24.41
N ASP A 187 20.60 12.28 -23.79
CA ASP A 187 20.30 13.27 -22.76
C ASP A 187 20.41 12.64 -21.36
#